data_5fbaf9e9b344477f05655eb092ee7689
#
_entry.id   5fbaf9e9b344477f05655eb092ee7689
#
_cell.length_a   1.000
_cell.length_b   1.000
_cell.length_c   1.000
_cell.angle_alpha   90.00
_cell.angle_beta   90.00
_cell.angle_gamma   90.00
#
_symmetry.space_group_name_H-M   'P 1'
#
loop_
_entity.id
_entity.type
_entity.pdbx_description
1 polymer ?
#
loop_
_entity_poly.entity_id
_entity_poly.type
_entity_poly.pdbx_seq_one_letter_code
_entity_poly.pdbx_strand_id
1 'polypeptide(L)'
;MSITVKQAWTGVDLSLEQGSGSNSNSTATVTYIVEGTDSDITACTSAYEFAPEDFSEIPKKSASVAERLTDTAWKIEVNYGSESKSSSGDGGSEDDEATMNFDCSAGTKHMTQAIEQTCVYAGSGESKDSSDEASAVPIGWNGKDGSESEAAGVDVSIGELRETYTKTMSKSKVTGTSWKRKVAELVGKVNSGSFKGWNAGEVMFLGCSYSAPSKGSKKVSVSFHFAIRLNESKATVAGQNIGSKKGFEYLWALTDDEVRDGERKRKVRKIYKAVVCETDGFGGLGI
;
A
#
# COMPACT_ATOMS: atom_id res chain seq x y z
N MET A 1 41.77 15.98 12.18
CA MET A 1 42.07 14.54 11.99
C MET A 1 42.16 14.30 10.50
N SER A 2 43.06 13.43 10.06
CA SER A 2 43.12 13.06 8.64
C SER A 2 42.10 11.94 8.36
N ILE A 3 41.28 12.13 7.33
CA ILE A 3 40.32 11.09 6.92
C ILE A 3 41.08 10.03 6.13
N THR A 4 40.85 8.78 6.45
CA THR A 4 41.45 7.65 5.77
C THR A 4 40.31 6.77 5.19
N VAL A 5 40.43 6.44 3.90
CA VAL A 5 39.45 5.58 3.19
C VAL A 5 40.18 4.31 2.72
N LYS A 6 39.60 3.16 2.99
CA LYS A 6 40.10 1.85 2.57
C LYS A 6 38.99 0.98 2.04
N GLN A 7 39.19 0.27 0.96
CA GLN A 7 38.28 -0.73 0.48
C GLN A 7 38.23 -1.92 1.47
N ALA A 8 37.03 -2.39 1.83
CA ALA A 8 36.89 -3.57 2.68
C ALA A 8 37.25 -4.85 1.92
N TRP A 9 38.00 -5.75 2.55
CA TRP A 9 38.51 -6.96 1.93
C TRP A 9 37.43 -7.90 1.36
N THR A 10 36.25 -7.93 1.96
CA THR A 10 35.13 -8.84 1.59
C THR A 10 33.91 -8.09 1.02
N GLY A 11 34.07 -6.82 0.68
CA GLY A 11 32.93 -5.96 0.40
C GLY A 11 32.72 -5.66 -1.10
N VAL A 12 32.68 -6.70 -1.95
CA VAL A 12 32.30 -6.53 -3.36
C VAL A 12 31.18 -7.50 -3.70
N ASP A 13 30.01 -6.96 -3.98
CA ASP A 13 28.90 -7.69 -4.56
C ASP A 13 28.74 -7.27 -6.03
N LEU A 14 28.84 -8.21 -6.93
CA LEU A 14 28.76 -7.99 -8.38
C LEU A 14 27.63 -8.85 -8.97
N SER A 15 26.64 -8.20 -9.57
CA SER A 15 25.59 -8.83 -10.35
C SER A 15 25.76 -8.46 -11.82
N LEU A 16 26.12 -9.44 -12.66
CA LEU A 16 26.25 -9.27 -14.09
C LEU A 16 25.03 -9.87 -14.80
N GLU A 17 24.26 -9.05 -15.48
CA GLU A 17 23.23 -9.51 -16.41
C GLU A 17 23.78 -9.59 -17.83
N GLN A 18 23.84 -10.79 -18.38
CA GLN A 18 24.29 -11.04 -19.75
C GLN A 18 23.09 -10.86 -20.70
N GLY A 19 22.83 -9.62 -21.13
CA GLY A 19 21.84 -9.29 -22.16
C GLY A 19 22.53 -9.01 -23.50
N SER A 20 21.97 -9.55 -24.57
CA SER A 20 22.40 -9.27 -25.95
C SER A 20 21.89 -7.89 -26.37
N GLY A 21 22.65 -6.84 -26.03
CA GLY A 21 22.34 -5.45 -26.37
C GLY A 21 22.90 -4.47 -25.33
N SER A 22 23.08 -3.20 -25.72
CA SER A 22 23.74 -2.14 -24.94
C SER A 22 23.02 -1.68 -23.64
N ASN A 23 22.11 -2.46 -23.11
CA ASN A 23 21.39 -2.24 -21.85
C ASN A 23 21.62 -3.42 -20.90
N SER A 24 22.84 -3.65 -20.47
CA SER A 24 23.09 -4.57 -19.35
C SER A 24 22.73 -3.87 -18.04
N ASN A 25 21.75 -4.41 -17.32
CA ASN A 25 21.40 -3.97 -15.94
C ASN A 25 22.44 -4.49 -14.92
N SER A 26 23.71 -4.48 -15.26
CA SER A 26 24.76 -4.90 -14.36
C SER A 26 24.89 -3.92 -13.23
N THR A 27 25.00 -4.43 -12.01
CA THR A 27 25.19 -3.61 -10.81
C THR A 27 26.36 -4.15 -10.00
N ALA A 28 27.07 -3.26 -9.34
CA ALA A 28 28.09 -3.62 -8.36
C ALA A 28 27.96 -2.75 -7.11
N THR A 29 28.23 -3.33 -5.96
CA THR A 29 28.34 -2.60 -4.69
C THR A 29 29.71 -2.89 -4.10
N VAL A 30 30.46 -1.83 -3.80
CA VAL A 30 31.78 -1.92 -3.19
C VAL A 30 31.77 -1.25 -1.83
N THR A 31 32.20 -1.98 -0.81
CA THR A 31 32.23 -1.48 0.56
C THR A 31 33.57 -0.85 0.90
N TYR A 32 33.53 0.32 1.54
CA TYR A 32 34.67 1.08 2.03
C TYR A 32 34.56 1.30 3.53
N ILE A 33 35.70 1.33 4.21
CA ILE A 33 35.82 1.76 5.60
C ILE A 33 36.41 3.16 5.59
N VAL A 34 35.74 4.11 6.21
CA VAL A 34 36.16 5.52 6.35
C VAL A 34 36.38 5.78 7.82
N GLU A 35 37.58 6.25 8.17
CA GLU A 35 37.98 6.59 9.53
C GLU A 35 38.42 8.06 9.62
N GLY A 36 38.19 8.70 10.77
CA GLY A 36 38.65 10.06 11.06
C GLY A 36 37.59 11.15 10.89
N THR A 37 36.32 10.79 10.79
CA THR A 37 35.20 11.75 10.77
C THR A 37 34.04 11.25 11.61
N ASP A 38 33.32 12.14 12.30
CA ASP A 38 32.09 11.89 13.01
C ASP A 38 30.84 12.17 12.16
N SER A 39 31.02 12.73 10.96
CA SER A 39 29.98 13.07 10.01
C SER A 39 29.78 11.98 8.95
N ASP A 40 28.57 11.46 8.89
CA ASP A 40 28.12 10.51 7.87
C ASP A 40 28.20 11.06 6.45
N ILE A 41 27.82 12.32 6.26
CA ILE A 41 27.90 13.01 4.97
C ILE A 41 29.38 13.12 4.50
N THR A 42 30.25 13.46 5.42
CA THR A 42 31.71 13.57 5.11
C THR A 42 32.28 12.19 4.79
N ALA A 43 31.86 11.14 5.53
CA ALA A 43 32.27 9.76 5.28
C ALA A 43 31.79 9.27 3.90
N CYS A 44 30.53 9.50 3.55
CA CYS A 44 29.97 9.15 2.24
C CYS A 44 30.71 9.91 1.10
N THR A 45 30.91 11.20 1.26
CA THR A 45 31.62 12.01 0.26
C THR A 45 33.04 11.52 0.04
N SER A 46 33.79 11.27 1.12
CA SER A 46 35.14 10.78 1.04
C SER A 46 35.26 9.41 0.40
N ALA A 47 34.33 8.48 0.70
CA ALA A 47 34.28 7.16 0.06
C ALA A 47 33.93 7.29 -1.43
N TYR A 48 32.94 8.15 -1.77
CA TYR A 48 32.54 8.39 -3.15
C TYR A 48 33.67 8.99 -4.00
N GLU A 49 34.40 9.97 -3.47
CA GLU A 49 35.55 10.58 -4.17
C GLU A 49 36.73 9.61 -4.31
N PHE A 50 36.98 8.76 -3.31
CA PHE A 50 38.04 7.77 -3.32
C PHE A 50 37.78 6.61 -4.27
N ALA A 51 36.50 6.19 -4.39
CA ALA A 51 36.08 5.08 -5.22
C ALA A 51 36.29 5.40 -6.72
N PRO A 52 36.72 4.42 -7.56
CA PRO A 52 36.93 4.64 -8.99
C PRO A 52 35.61 5.07 -9.67
N GLU A 53 35.73 5.82 -10.78
CA GLU A 53 34.56 6.30 -11.54
C GLU A 53 33.74 5.16 -12.18
N ASP A 54 34.37 4.03 -12.44
CA ASP A 54 33.73 2.79 -12.88
C ASP A 54 34.30 1.56 -12.14
N PHE A 55 33.48 0.55 -12.00
CA PHE A 55 33.89 -0.75 -11.48
C PHE A 55 33.48 -1.83 -12.50
N SER A 56 34.48 -2.47 -13.13
CA SER A 56 34.26 -3.43 -14.22
C SER A 56 33.36 -2.87 -15.36
N GLU A 57 33.66 -1.65 -15.81
CA GLU A 57 32.92 -0.91 -16.83
C GLU A 57 31.49 -0.48 -16.41
N ILE A 58 31.14 -0.65 -15.13
CA ILE A 58 29.87 -0.19 -14.57
C ILE A 58 30.12 1.19 -13.91
N PRO A 59 29.45 2.26 -14.32
CA PRO A 59 29.70 3.60 -13.82
C PRO A 59 29.26 3.76 -12.35
N LYS A 60 29.99 4.59 -11.61
CA LYS A 60 29.70 4.95 -10.23
C LYS A 60 28.41 5.77 -10.13
N LYS A 61 27.53 5.42 -9.20
CA LYS A 61 26.19 5.98 -9.09
C LYS A 61 25.96 6.75 -7.78
N SER A 62 26.23 6.12 -6.64
CA SER A 62 25.92 6.70 -5.32
C SER A 62 26.78 6.08 -4.22
N ALA A 63 26.85 6.77 -3.07
CA ALA A 63 27.38 6.21 -1.85
C ALA A 63 26.35 6.34 -0.72
N SER A 64 26.29 5.35 0.15
CA SER A 64 25.38 5.30 1.29
C SER A 64 26.05 4.69 2.53
N VAL A 65 25.60 5.13 3.71
CA VAL A 65 26.05 4.53 4.97
C VAL A 65 25.43 3.15 5.13
N ALA A 66 26.26 2.11 5.24
CA ALA A 66 25.83 0.77 5.58
C ALA A 66 25.79 0.58 7.11
N GLU A 67 26.82 1.07 7.81
CA GLU A 67 26.96 0.88 9.25
C GLU A 67 27.87 1.93 9.87
N ARG A 68 27.57 2.36 11.09
CA ARG A 68 28.51 3.13 11.91
C ARG A 68 29.30 2.18 12.81
N LEU A 69 30.60 2.08 12.60
CA LEU A 69 31.46 1.13 13.33
C LEU A 69 31.91 1.70 14.68
N THR A 70 32.28 3.00 14.69
CA THR A 70 32.68 3.72 15.91
C THR A 70 32.24 5.18 15.80
N ASP A 71 32.55 6.02 16.79
CA ASP A 71 32.23 7.45 16.74
C ASP A 71 32.88 8.19 15.57
N THR A 72 33.98 7.66 15.04
CA THR A 72 34.71 8.26 13.92
C THR A 72 35.03 7.30 12.77
N ALA A 73 34.39 6.12 12.75
CA ALA A 73 34.57 5.12 11.71
C ALA A 73 33.23 4.63 11.14
N TRP A 74 33.18 4.53 9.81
CA TRP A 74 31.98 4.23 9.04
C TRP A 74 32.24 3.16 8.00
N LYS A 75 31.23 2.31 7.79
CA LYS A 75 31.15 1.39 6.66
C LYS A 75 30.24 2.02 5.61
N ILE A 76 30.80 2.31 4.45
CA ILE A 76 30.12 2.99 3.34
C ILE A 76 30.04 2.05 2.15
N GLU A 77 28.88 1.95 1.56
CA GLU A 77 28.65 1.23 0.30
C GLU A 77 28.60 2.21 -0.85
N VAL A 78 29.46 2.00 -1.85
CA VAL A 78 29.46 2.71 -3.12
C VAL A 78 28.82 1.81 -4.17
N ASN A 79 27.71 2.28 -4.73
CA ASN A 79 26.92 1.56 -5.70
C ASN A 79 27.28 2.00 -7.12
N TYR A 80 27.48 1.02 -7.97
CA TYR A 80 27.71 1.17 -9.40
C TYR A 80 26.51 0.58 -10.15
N GLY A 81 26.11 1.21 -11.23
CA GLY A 81 25.02 0.74 -12.07
C GLY A 81 25.05 1.44 -13.41
N SER A 82 24.67 0.74 -14.46
CA SER A 82 24.40 1.41 -15.72
C SER A 82 23.22 2.36 -15.51
N GLU A 83 23.47 3.68 -15.64
CA GLU A 83 22.34 4.55 -15.91
C GLU A 83 21.77 4.09 -17.25
N SER A 84 20.48 3.77 -17.29
CA SER A 84 19.78 3.80 -18.57
C SER A 84 19.99 5.23 -19.11
N LYS A 85 20.92 5.40 -20.05
CA LYS A 85 21.06 6.65 -20.78
C LYS A 85 19.70 6.91 -21.40
N SER A 86 18.90 7.78 -20.79
CA SER A 86 17.89 8.50 -21.51
C SER A 86 18.63 9.20 -22.64
N SER A 87 18.50 8.68 -23.86
CA SER A 87 19.00 9.34 -25.05
C SER A 87 18.43 10.76 -25.03
N SER A 88 19.31 11.73 -24.86
CA SER A 88 19.01 13.14 -25.12
C SER A 88 18.85 13.27 -26.65
N GLY A 89 17.64 12.94 -27.10
CA GLY A 89 17.11 13.18 -28.45
C GLY A 89 16.08 14.29 -28.31
N ASP A 90 16.38 15.39 -28.90
CA ASP A 90 15.62 16.59 -29.15
C ASP A 90 14.10 16.35 -29.28
N GLY A 91 13.28 17.09 -28.48
CA GLY A 91 11.94 17.55 -28.88
C GLY A 91 10.79 16.52 -28.84
N GLY A 92 10.77 15.55 -27.96
CA GLY A 92 9.58 14.73 -27.64
C GLY A 92 9.10 15.02 -26.23
N SER A 93 7.81 15.09 -26.00
CA SER A 93 7.23 15.11 -24.66
C SER A 93 7.85 13.97 -23.84
N GLU A 94 8.65 14.32 -22.82
CA GLU A 94 9.12 13.35 -21.85
C GLU A 94 7.88 12.73 -21.19
N ASP A 95 7.44 11.58 -21.69
CA ASP A 95 6.54 10.71 -20.96
C ASP A 95 7.31 10.29 -19.72
N ASP A 96 7.04 11.00 -18.62
CA ASP A 96 7.54 10.64 -17.30
C ASP A 96 7.12 9.19 -17.05
N GLU A 97 8.04 8.23 -17.11
CA GLU A 97 7.76 6.82 -16.89
C GLU A 97 7.14 6.65 -15.51
N ALA A 98 5.83 6.45 -15.48
CA ALA A 98 5.12 6.15 -14.26
C ALA A 98 5.29 4.66 -13.96
N THR A 99 5.88 4.33 -12.83
CA THR A 99 5.96 2.97 -12.33
C THR A 99 4.74 2.68 -11.47
N MET A 100 4.04 1.60 -11.76
CA MET A 100 2.92 1.09 -10.96
C MET A 100 3.38 -0.14 -10.19
N ASN A 101 3.25 -0.09 -8.86
CA ASN A 101 3.41 -1.25 -8.00
C ASN A 101 2.04 -1.70 -7.51
N PHE A 102 1.77 -2.98 -7.67
CA PHE A 102 0.56 -3.64 -7.21
C PHE A 102 0.87 -4.49 -6.00
N ASP A 103 0.08 -4.34 -4.94
CA ASP A 103 0.16 -5.18 -3.76
C ASP A 103 -1.25 -5.66 -3.39
N CYS A 104 -1.39 -6.95 -3.16
CA CYS A 104 -2.61 -7.59 -2.71
C CYS A 104 -2.31 -8.32 -1.40
N SER A 105 -2.46 -7.60 -0.30
CA SER A 105 -2.28 -8.13 1.05
C SER A 105 -3.62 -8.52 1.69
N ALA A 106 -3.58 -9.37 2.70
CA ALA A 106 -4.75 -9.73 3.48
C ALA A 106 -4.95 -8.74 4.63
N GLY A 107 -6.15 -8.20 4.73
CA GLY A 107 -6.63 -7.48 5.91
C GLY A 107 -7.51 -8.40 6.76
N THR A 108 -7.91 -7.93 7.95
CA THR A 108 -8.86 -8.64 8.82
C THR A 108 -10.14 -7.84 8.93
N LYS A 109 -11.28 -8.52 8.82
CA LYS A 109 -12.61 -7.93 9.02
C LYS A 109 -13.34 -8.71 10.09
N HIS A 110 -13.86 -8.02 11.10
CA HIS A 110 -14.73 -8.62 12.09
C HIS A 110 -16.14 -8.83 11.51
N MET A 111 -16.60 -10.07 11.45
CA MET A 111 -17.89 -10.47 10.92
C MET A 111 -18.77 -10.96 12.06
N THR A 112 -19.88 -10.27 12.28
CA THR A 112 -20.85 -10.62 13.34
C THR A 112 -22.02 -11.44 12.84
N GLN A 113 -22.15 -11.59 11.51
CA GLN A 113 -23.25 -12.32 10.88
C GLN A 113 -22.71 -13.27 9.82
N ALA A 114 -23.20 -14.51 9.81
CA ALA A 114 -22.93 -15.48 8.75
C ALA A 114 -23.78 -15.19 7.52
N ILE A 115 -23.26 -15.46 6.33
CA ILE A 115 -24.04 -15.46 5.08
C ILE A 115 -24.99 -16.65 5.08
N GLU A 116 -24.50 -17.79 5.54
CA GLU A 116 -25.22 -19.05 5.68
C GLU A 116 -24.69 -19.76 6.93
N GLN A 117 -25.56 -20.39 7.69
CA GLN A 117 -25.18 -21.17 8.86
C GLN A 117 -25.99 -22.43 8.91
N THR A 118 -25.33 -23.57 9.07
CA THR A 118 -25.97 -24.89 9.16
C THR A 118 -25.66 -25.54 10.50
N CYS A 119 -26.67 -26.07 11.18
CA CYS A 119 -26.45 -26.85 12.38
C CYS A 119 -25.91 -28.25 12.02
N VAL A 120 -24.63 -28.48 12.26
CA VAL A 120 -23.99 -29.78 11.94
C VAL A 120 -24.10 -30.81 13.08
N TYR A 121 -24.37 -30.33 14.31
CA TYR A 121 -24.55 -31.20 15.48
C TYR A 121 -25.62 -30.62 16.40
N ALA A 122 -26.51 -31.49 16.89
CA ALA A 122 -27.47 -31.19 17.96
C ALA A 122 -27.28 -32.20 19.08
N GLY A 123 -27.32 -31.74 20.33
CA GLY A 123 -27.24 -32.59 21.52
C GLY A 123 -28.48 -33.44 21.70
N SER A 124 -28.46 -34.33 22.72
CA SER A 124 -29.62 -35.18 23.03
C SER A 124 -30.83 -34.32 23.47
N GLY A 125 -31.93 -34.42 22.74
CA GLY A 125 -33.15 -33.64 22.97
C GLY A 125 -33.24 -32.33 22.18
N GLU A 126 -32.19 -31.99 21.41
CA GLU A 126 -32.21 -30.85 20.50
C GLU A 126 -32.49 -31.32 19.06
N SER A 127 -33.16 -30.49 18.29
CA SER A 127 -33.44 -30.77 16.87
C SER A 127 -32.43 -29.99 16.00
N LYS A 128 -31.93 -30.65 14.97
CA LYS A 128 -31.25 -29.95 13.87
C LYS A 128 -32.33 -29.34 12.98
N ASP A 129 -32.69 -28.10 13.27
CA ASP A 129 -33.71 -27.43 12.49
C ASP A 129 -33.09 -26.77 11.27
N SER A 130 -33.25 -27.41 10.10
CA SER A 130 -32.77 -26.91 8.83
C SER A 130 -33.62 -25.78 8.24
N SER A 131 -34.82 -25.58 8.80
CA SER A 131 -35.81 -24.63 8.27
C SER A 131 -35.59 -23.17 8.76
N ASP A 132 -34.84 -22.99 9.82
CA ASP A 132 -34.57 -21.67 10.40
C ASP A 132 -33.25 -21.02 9.92
N GLU A 133 -32.64 -21.63 8.94
CA GLU A 133 -31.37 -21.23 8.33
C GLU A 133 -31.49 -20.01 7.43
N ALA A 134 -32.50 -19.24 7.60
CA ALA A 134 -32.66 -18.05 6.84
C ALA A 134 -31.66 -16.99 7.31
N SER A 135 -30.63 -16.78 6.49
CA SER A 135 -30.15 -15.46 6.17
C SER A 135 -29.79 -14.57 7.36
N ALA A 136 -28.48 -14.44 7.58
CA ALA A 136 -27.82 -13.56 8.54
C ALA A 136 -28.02 -13.95 10.02
N VAL A 137 -27.65 -15.15 10.33
CA VAL A 137 -27.60 -15.58 11.72
C VAL A 137 -26.40 -14.95 12.40
N PRO A 138 -26.58 -14.32 13.58
CA PRO A 138 -25.47 -13.77 14.35
C PRO A 138 -24.50 -14.88 14.77
N ILE A 139 -23.21 -14.67 14.52
CA ILE A 139 -22.16 -15.63 14.89
C ILE A 139 -21.91 -15.53 16.40
N GLY A 140 -22.05 -16.67 17.11
CA GLY A 140 -21.80 -16.74 18.55
C GLY A 140 -22.94 -16.25 19.45
N TRP A 141 -24.12 -15.99 18.88
CA TRP A 141 -25.30 -15.64 19.68
C TRP A 141 -26.09 -16.89 20.06
N ASN A 142 -26.46 -17.02 21.31
CA ASN A 142 -27.23 -18.17 21.82
C ASN A 142 -28.56 -17.78 22.41
N GLY A 143 -29.25 -16.83 22.02
CA GLY A 143 -30.64 -16.40 22.26
C GLY A 143 -31.47 -16.95 23.41
N LYS A 144 -30.95 -17.86 24.23
CA LYS A 144 -31.71 -18.62 25.22
C LYS A 144 -32.04 -17.88 26.53
N ASP A 145 -31.31 -16.90 26.92
CA ASP A 145 -31.36 -16.41 28.31
C ASP A 145 -31.84 -14.97 28.51
N GLY A 146 -32.42 -14.34 27.50
CA GLY A 146 -32.87 -12.95 27.65
C GLY A 146 -31.80 -11.94 28.02
N SER A 147 -30.53 -12.36 28.07
CA SER A 147 -29.39 -11.49 28.22
C SER A 147 -29.09 -10.87 26.86
N GLU A 148 -28.82 -9.58 26.85
CA GLU A 148 -28.30 -8.84 25.68
C GLU A 148 -26.87 -9.32 25.34
N SER A 149 -26.73 -10.60 24.95
CA SER A 149 -25.45 -11.07 24.48
C SER A 149 -25.25 -10.57 23.06
N GLU A 150 -24.32 -9.69 22.88
CA GLU A 150 -23.84 -9.27 21.57
C GLU A 150 -23.31 -10.49 20.81
N ALA A 151 -23.52 -10.53 19.50
CA ALA A 151 -22.94 -11.56 18.65
C ALA A 151 -21.41 -11.45 18.75
N ALA A 152 -20.75 -12.52 19.20
CA ALA A 152 -19.31 -12.54 19.40
C ALA A 152 -18.53 -12.28 18.09
N GLY A 153 -19.10 -12.73 16.95
CA GLY A 153 -18.46 -12.58 15.66
C GLY A 153 -17.22 -13.44 15.48
N VAL A 154 -16.60 -13.30 14.33
CA VAL A 154 -15.34 -13.95 13.96
C VAL A 154 -14.50 -13.02 13.08
N ASP A 155 -13.19 -13.01 13.29
CA ASP A 155 -12.25 -12.28 12.45
C ASP A 155 -11.91 -13.12 11.22
N VAL A 156 -12.28 -12.63 10.04
CA VAL A 156 -11.98 -13.29 8.76
C VAL A 156 -10.96 -12.49 7.98
N SER A 157 -10.01 -13.19 7.37
CA SER A 157 -9.06 -12.57 6.47
C SER A 157 -9.73 -12.21 5.16
N ILE A 158 -9.62 -10.95 4.75
CA ILE A 158 -10.07 -10.46 3.45
C ILE A 158 -8.89 -9.96 2.65
N GLY A 159 -8.92 -10.17 1.33
CA GLY A 159 -7.96 -9.55 0.44
C GLY A 159 -8.14 -8.03 0.44
N GLU A 160 -7.07 -7.28 0.64
CA GLU A 160 -7.03 -5.84 0.46
C GLU A 160 -6.14 -5.53 -0.74
N LEU A 161 -6.71 -4.91 -1.74
CA LEU A 161 -5.99 -4.47 -2.93
C LEU A 161 -5.36 -3.11 -2.64
N ARG A 162 -4.06 -3.00 -2.91
CA ARG A 162 -3.33 -1.74 -2.83
C ARG A 162 -2.55 -1.50 -4.11
N GLU A 163 -2.58 -0.28 -4.59
CA GLU A 163 -1.78 0.16 -5.73
C GLU A 163 -0.91 1.35 -5.35
N THR A 164 0.31 1.34 -5.84
CA THR A 164 1.23 2.47 -5.70
C THR A 164 1.66 2.91 -7.09
N TYR A 165 1.35 4.16 -7.44
CA TYR A 165 1.81 4.80 -8.66
C TYR A 165 2.98 5.69 -8.33
N THR A 166 4.12 5.48 -9.00
CA THR A 166 5.29 6.33 -8.85
C THR A 166 5.49 7.14 -10.11
N LYS A 167 5.59 8.47 -9.95
CA LYS A 167 5.79 9.41 -11.05
C LYS A 167 6.86 10.43 -10.72
N THR A 168 7.71 10.71 -11.69
CA THR A 168 8.69 11.80 -11.60
C THR A 168 8.00 13.15 -11.84
N MET A 169 8.12 14.05 -10.89
CA MET A 169 7.48 15.35 -10.90
C MET A 169 8.51 16.48 -10.68
N SER A 170 8.17 17.69 -11.12
CA SER A 170 9.01 18.87 -10.83
C SER A 170 9.09 19.11 -9.32
N LYS A 171 10.30 19.27 -8.79
CA LYS A 171 10.56 19.58 -7.38
C LYS A 171 9.83 20.84 -6.93
N SER A 172 9.83 21.90 -7.75
CA SER A 172 9.14 23.16 -7.43
C SER A 172 7.62 22.97 -7.28
N LYS A 173 7.01 22.08 -8.06
CA LYS A 173 5.58 21.76 -7.96
C LYS A 173 5.26 21.05 -6.64
N VAL A 174 5.97 19.97 -6.33
CA VAL A 174 5.63 19.10 -5.17
C VAL A 174 6.04 19.72 -3.83
N THR A 175 7.04 20.60 -3.82
CA THR A 175 7.40 21.34 -2.60
C THR A 175 6.50 22.55 -2.35
N GLY A 176 5.71 22.96 -3.35
CA GLY A 176 4.80 24.08 -3.25
C GLY A 176 3.63 23.81 -2.31
N THR A 177 3.30 24.78 -1.44
CA THR A 177 2.21 24.67 -0.47
C THR A 177 0.85 24.41 -1.12
N SER A 178 0.60 25.01 -2.30
CA SER A 178 -0.65 24.84 -3.04
C SER A 178 -0.88 23.38 -3.45
N TRP A 179 0.17 22.70 -3.98
CA TRP A 179 0.06 21.31 -4.35
C TRP A 179 -0.11 20.41 -3.11
N LYS A 180 0.67 20.65 -2.05
CA LYS A 180 0.56 19.91 -0.79
C LYS A 180 -0.83 19.99 -0.18
N ARG A 181 -1.47 21.18 -0.21
CA ARG A 181 -2.85 21.34 0.27
C ARG A 181 -3.83 20.51 -0.56
N LYS A 182 -3.75 20.56 -1.90
CA LYS A 182 -4.62 19.74 -2.78
C LYS A 182 -4.47 18.26 -2.51
N VAL A 183 -3.25 17.79 -2.34
CA VAL A 183 -3.00 16.38 -2.00
C VAL A 183 -3.60 16.03 -0.63
N ALA A 184 -3.38 16.88 0.38
CA ALA A 184 -3.92 16.65 1.72
C ALA A 184 -5.46 16.61 1.75
N GLU A 185 -6.12 17.47 0.96
CA GLU A 185 -7.58 17.52 0.81
C GLU A 185 -8.17 16.25 0.17
N LEU A 186 -7.37 15.53 -0.62
CA LEU A 186 -7.80 14.29 -1.29
C LEU A 186 -7.59 13.04 -0.44
N VAL A 187 -6.76 13.10 0.62
CA VAL A 187 -6.49 11.92 1.48
C VAL A 187 -7.79 11.46 2.15
N GLY A 188 -8.05 10.16 2.04
CA GLY A 188 -9.27 9.53 2.56
C GLY A 188 -10.49 9.67 1.67
N LYS A 189 -10.41 10.42 0.56
CA LYS A 189 -11.51 10.52 -0.41
C LYS A 189 -11.50 9.36 -1.41
N VAL A 190 -12.67 9.08 -1.95
CA VAL A 190 -12.94 8.04 -2.93
C VAL A 190 -13.15 8.67 -4.30
N ASN A 191 -12.70 8.02 -5.37
CA ASN A 191 -12.84 8.53 -6.73
C ASN A 191 -14.31 8.71 -7.12
N SER A 192 -14.64 9.93 -7.57
CA SER A 192 -16.00 10.27 -8.05
C SER A 192 -16.27 9.80 -9.48
N GLY A 193 -15.24 9.60 -10.28
CA GLY A 193 -15.27 9.09 -11.66
C GLY A 193 -14.32 7.91 -11.83
N SER A 194 -14.22 7.38 -13.05
CA SER A 194 -13.23 6.34 -13.36
C SER A 194 -11.81 6.89 -13.16
N PHE A 195 -10.93 6.04 -12.62
CA PHE A 195 -9.54 6.38 -12.36
C PHE A 195 -8.64 5.17 -12.65
N LYS A 196 -7.69 5.33 -13.58
CA LYS A 196 -6.71 4.29 -13.94
C LYS A 196 -7.32 2.90 -14.24
N GLY A 197 -8.50 2.88 -14.86
CA GLY A 197 -9.22 1.64 -15.19
C GLY A 197 -10.21 1.16 -14.13
N TRP A 198 -10.15 1.71 -12.91
CA TRP A 198 -11.12 1.44 -11.85
C TRP A 198 -12.39 2.27 -12.01
N ASN A 199 -13.53 1.73 -11.61
CA ASN A 199 -14.80 2.45 -11.66
C ASN A 199 -14.93 3.48 -10.54
N ALA A 200 -15.89 4.41 -10.69
CA ALA A 200 -16.23 5.35 -9.64
C ALA A 200 -16.64 4.62 -8.35
N GLY A 201 -16.06 5.04 -7.22
CA GLY A 201 -16.34 4.44 -5.91
C GLY A 201 -15.46 3.26 -5.53
N GLU A 202 -14.48 2.87 -6.36
CA GLU A 202 -13.60 1.73 -6.10
C GLU A 202 -12.23 2.10 -5.54
N VAL A 203 -11.78 3.36 -5.70
CA VAL A 203 -10.42 3.78 -5.33
C VAL A 203 -10.46 4.82 -4.23
N MET A 204 -9.75 4.59 -3.15
CA MET A 204 -9.51 5.58 -2.08
C MET A 204 -8.06 6.02 -2.13
N PHE A 205 -7.82 7.33 -2.09
CA PHE A 205 -6.49 7.88 -2.00
C PHE A 205 -5.99 7.87 -0.56
N LEU A 206 -4.88 7.16 -0.29
CA LEU A 206 -4.28 7.03 1.04
C LEU A 206 -3.21 8.08 1.31
N GLY A 207 -2.74 8.78 0.28
CA GLY A 207 -1.70 9.77 0.39
C GLY A 207 -0.55 9.54 -0.58
N CYS A 208 0.46 10.37 -0.50
CA CYS A 208 1.69 10.21 -1.27
C CYS A 208 2.92 10.49 -0.42
N SER A 209 4.05 9.97 -0.89
CA SER A 209 5.35 10.19 -0.28
C SER A 209 6.39 10.55 -1.34
N TYR A 210 7.38 11.35 -0.96
CA TYR A 210 8.56 11.62 -1.78
C TYR A 210 9.76 11.99 -0.91
N SER A 211 10.95 11.76 -1.44
CA SER A 211 12.19 12.27 -0.87
C SER A 211 12.82 13.25 -1.87
N ALA A 212 13.05 14.47 -1.43
CA ALA A 212 13.62 15.52 -2.28
C ALA A 212 14.99 15.95 -1.73
N PRO A 213 16.10 15.71 -2.45
CA PRO A 213 17.39 16.20 -2.03
C PRO A 213 17.39 17.72 -1.98
N SER A 214 18.11 18.31 -1.01
CA SER A 214 18.16 19.77 -0.81
C SER A 214 18.84 20.50 -1.97
N LYS A 215 19.85 19.89 -2.59
CA LYS A 215 20.61 20.43 -3.72
C LYS A 215 20.59 19.48 -4.93
N GLY A 216 20.72 20.02 -6.11
CA GLY A 216 20.95 19.30 -7.37
C GLY A 216 19.68 19.04 -8.19
N SER A 217 18.92 18.01 -7.91
CA SER A 217 17.81 17.57 -8.78
C SER A 217 16.67 18.59 -8.87
N LYS A 218 16.21 18.87 -10.08
CA LYS A 218 14.99 19.63 -10.37
C LYS A 218 13.74 18.74 -10.37
N LYS A 219 13.91 17.42 -10.43
CA LYS A 219 12.86 16.41 -10.46
C LYS A 219 12.87 15.57 -9.19
N VAL A 220 11.72 15.01 -8.81
CA VAL A 220 11.52 14.19 -7.62
C VAL A 220 10.57 13.07 -7.96
N SER A 221 10.90 11.86 -7.55
CA SER A 221 10.00 10.71 -7.64
C SER A 221 8.97 10.77 -6.51
N VAL A 222 7.69 10.76 -6.88
CA VAL A 222 6.54 10.81 -5.95
C VAL A 222 5.78 9.50 -6.05
N SER A 223 5.59 8.83 -4.93
CA SER A 223 4.77 7.60 -4.84
C SER A 223 3.41 7.94 -4.26
N PHE A 224 2.34 7.60 -4.99
CA PHE A 224 0.95 7.79 -4.62
C PHE A 224 0.35 6.44 -4.23
N HIS A 225 -0.28 6.37 -3.07
CA HIS A 225 -0.80 5.13 -2.48
C HIS A 225 -2.33 5.12 -2.53
N PHE A 226 -2.89 4.00 -2.96
CA PHE A 226 -4.33 3.80 -3.09
C PHE A 226 -4.75 2.48 -2.47
N ALA A 227 -5.94 2.47 -1.86
CA ALA A 227 -6.67 1.26 -1.50
C ALA A 227 -7.81 1.06 -2.50
N ILE A 228 -8.06 -0.19 -2.88
CA ILE A 228 -9.07 -0.53 -3.88
C ILE A 228 -10.05 -1.52 -3.27
N ARG A 229 -11.33 -1.23 -3.44
CA ARG A 229 -12.44 -2.12 -3.09
C ARG A 229 -13.43 -2.15 -4.25
N LEU A 230 -13.68 -3.34 -4.75
CA LEU A 230 -14.55 -3.52 -5.91
C LEU A 230 -16.02 -3.18 -5.60
N ASN A 231 -16.69 -2.61 -6.60
CA ASN A 231 -18.12 -2.46 -6.56
C ASN A 231 -18.79 -3.84 -6.71
N GLU A 232 -19.85 -4.06 -5.96
CA GLU A 232 -20.66 -5.27 -6.03
C GLU A 232 -21.95 -4.98 -6.79
N SER A 233 -22.26 -5.72 -7.83
CA SER A 233 -23.49 -5.55 -8.63
C SER A 233 -24.70 -6.25 -8.03
N LYS A 234 -24.48 -7.28 -7.20
CA LYS A 234 -25.50 -8.12 -6.58
C LYS A 234 -25.15 -8.39 -5.12
N ALA A 235 -25.03 -7.31 -4.35
CA ALA A 235 -24.75 -7.46 -2.93
C ALA A 235 -25.95 -8.09 -2.20
N THR A 236 -25.66 -9.08 -1.37
CA THR A 236 -26.66 -9.78 -0.57
C THR A 236 -26.32 -9.66 0.90
N VAL A 237 -27.26 -9.22 1.71
CA VAL A 237 -27.13 -9.13 3.16
C VAL A 237 -28.33 -9.83 3.78
N ALA A 238 -28.08 -10.73 4.69
CA ALA A 238 -29.14 -11.47 5.37
C ALA A 238 -30.12 -12.18 4.38
N GLY A 239 -29.58 -12.74 3.29
CA GLY A 239 -30.37 -13.35 2.22
C GLY A 239 -31.21 -12.38 1.39
N GLN A 240 -31.17 -11.08 1.69
CA GLN A 240 -31.85 -10.04 0.95
C GLN A 240 -30.95 -9.44 -0.10
N ASN A 241 -31.40 -9.45 -1.36
CA ASN A 241 -30.68 -8.74 -2.43
C ASN A 241 -30.88 -7.23 -2.27
N ILE A 242 -29.81 -6.52 -2.01
CA ILE A 242 -29.80 -5.05 -1.84
C ILE A 242 -29.39 -4.30 -3.10
N GLY A 243 -29.21 -5.01 -4.22
CA GLY A 243 -28.76 -4.44 -5.48
C GLY A 243 -27.27 -4.14 -5.50
N SER A 244 -26.87 -3.04 -6.15
CA SER A 244 -25.47 -2.65 -6.24
C SER A 244 -24.98 -1.93 -4.99
N LYS A 245 -23.71 -2.17 -4.63
CA LYS A 245 -22.96 -1.50 -3.58
C LYS A 245 -21.63 -1.02 -4.13
N LYS A 246 -21.25 0.22 -3.85
CA LYS A 246 -19.90 0.72 -4.16
C LYS A 246 -18.88 0.17 -3.16
N GLY A 247 -17.62 0.04 -3.58
CA GLY A 247 -16.56 -0.56 -2.80
C GLY A 247 -16.42 0.03 -1.39
N PHE A 248 -16.48 1.37 -1.27
CA PHE A 248 -16.34 2.09 0.00
C PHE A 248 -17.66 2.51 0.65
N GLU A 249 -18.81 2.00 0.19
CA GLU A 249 -20.06 2.08 0.94
C GLU A 249 -20.09 1.04 2.04
N TYR A 250 -20.66 1.38 3.18
CA TYR A 250 -20.84 0.48 4.32
C TYR A 250 -22.29 0.06 4.42
N LEU A 251 -22.49 -1.17 4.85
CA LEU A 251 -23.81 -1.73 5.09
C LEU A 251 -24.01 -1.91 6.58
N TRP A 252 -25.17 -1.50 7.06
CA TRP A 252 -25.60 -1.87 8.40
C TRP A 252 -27.07 -2.27 8.39
N ALA A 253 -27.43 -3.23 9.24
CA ALA A 253 -28.76 -3.77 9.34
C ALA A 253 -29.41 -3.35 10.66
N LEU A 254 -30.61 -2.78 10.58
CA LEU A 254 -31.47 -2.57 11.72
C LEU A 254 -32.22 -3.90 11.95
N THR A 255 -32.06 -4.45 13.15
CA THR A 255 -32.68 -5.71 13.53
C THR A 255 -33.73 -5.47 14.62
N ASP A 256 -34.81 -6.24 14.59
CA ASP A 256 -35.78 -6.35 15.68
C ASP A 256 -35.75 -7.78 16.24
N ASP A 257 -36.02 -7.89 17.55
CA ASP A 257 -36.20 -9.18 18.17
C ASP A 257 -37.66 -9.60 18.00
N GLU A 258 -37.92 -10.72 17.38
CA GLU A 258 -39.23 -11.35 17.26
C GLU A 258 -39.28 -12.60 18.14
N VAL A 259 -40.29 -12.72 18.98
CA VAL A 259 -40.55 -13.98 19.71
C VAL A 259 -41.42 -14.86 18.85
N ARG A 260 -40.90 -15.97 18.34
CA ARG A 260 -41.61 -16.94 17.56
C ARG A 260 -41.43 -18.31 18.19
N ASP A 261 -42.53 -19.00 18.46
CA ASP A 261 -42.52 -20.32 19.11
C ASP A 261 -41.83 -20.36 20.48
N GLY A 262 -41.84 -19.24 21.23
CA GLY A 262 -41.18 -19.11 22.54
C GLY A 262 -39.70 -18.81 22.48
N GLU A 263 -39.13 -18.73 21.28
CA GLU A 263 -37.72 -18.34 21.05
C GLU A 263 -37.60 -16.92 20.54
N ARG A 264 -36.58 -16.22 21.05
CA ARG A 264 -36.24 -14.87 20.61
C ARG A 264 -35.38 -14.99 19.34
N LYS A 265 -35.91 -14.56 18.20
CA LYS A 265 -35.22 -14.57 16.91
C LYS A 265 -34.95 -13.14 16.46
N ARG A 266 -33.74 -12.87 16.04
CA ARG A 266 -33.35 -11.55 15.49
C ARG A 266 -33.70 -11.49 14.03
N LYS A 267 -34.60 -10.59 13.66
CA LYS A 267 -35.06 -10.40 12.28
C LYS A 267 -34.52 -9.10 11.73
N VAL A 268 -33.91 -9.13 10.52
CA VAL A 268 -33.51 -7.92 9.84
C VAL A 268 -34.74 -7.15 9.39
N ARG A 269 -34.90 -5.94 9.88
CA ARG A 269 -36.01 -5.04 9.57
C ARG A 269 -35.67 -4.09 8.39
N LYS A 270 -34.48 -3.51 8.39
CA LYS A 270 -34.01 -2.61 7.35
C LYS A 270 -32.52 -2.77 7.15
N ILE A 271 -32.08 -2.56 5.92
CA ILE A 271 -30.65 -2.52 5.56
C ILE A 271 -30.36 -1.16 4.96
N TYR A 272 -29.33 -0.51 5.44
CA TYR A 272 -28.91 0.81 4.99
C TYR A 272 -27.55 0.72 4.29
N LYS A 273 -27.42 1.43 3.17
CA LYS A 273 -26.12 1.75 2.56
C LYS A 273 -25.68 3.11 3.08
N ALA A 274 -24.57 3.12 3.80
CA ALA A 274 -24.00 4.33 4.39
C ALA A 274 -22.78 4.79 3.60
N VAL A 275 -22.81 6.03 3.13
CA VAL A 275 -21.66 6.69 2.52
C VAL A 275 -20.95 7.46 3.63
N VAL A 276 -19.76 7.01 4.00
CA VAL A 276 -18.96 7.62 5.08
C VAL A 276 -17.70 8.32 4.58
N CYS A 277 -17.35 8.10 3.30
CA CYS A 277 -16.19 8.72 2.66
C CYS A 277 -16.66 9.78 1.67
N GLU A 278 -16.03 10.95 1.71
CA GLU A 278 -16.24 11.96 0.66
C GLU A 278 -15.72 11.44 -0.69
N THR A 279 -16.29 11.95 -1.78
CA THR A 279 -15.87 11.62 -3.14
C THR A 279 -15.27 12.84 -3.83
N ASP A 280 -14.22 12.64 -4.64
CA ASP A 280 -13.60 13.69 -5.42
C ASP A 280 -12.94 13.15 -6.69
N GLY A 281 -12.58 14.03 -7.62
CA GLY A 281 -11.82 13.68 -8.81
C GLY A 281 -10.30 13.71 -8.53
N PHE A 282 -9.57 12.67 -8.90
CA PHE A 282 -8.12 12.56 -8.66
C PHE A 282 -7.25 13.25 -9.73
N GLY A 283 -7.83 13.97 -10.68
CA GLY A 283 -7.08 14.74 -11.69
C GLY A 283 -6.10 15.77 -11.10
N GLY A 284 -6.37 16.27 -9.89
CA GLY A 284 -5.49 17.19 -9.17
C GLY A 284 -4.15 16.58 -8.71
N LEU A 285 -4.02 15.27 -8.65
CA LEU A 285 -2.77 14.59 -8.31
C LEU A 285 -1.73 14.74 -9.42
N GLY A 286 -2.17 14.81 -10.68
CA GLY A 286 -1.30 14.96 -11.84
C GLY A 286 -0.66 13.66 -12.32
N ILE A 287 -1.32 12.52 -12.08
CA ILE A 287 -0.91 11.14 -12.49
C ILE A 287 -1.86 10.53 -13.48
#